data_3ea6886e126459f8434c4203e735f950
#
_entry.id   3ea6886e126459f8434c4203e735f950
#
_cell.length_a   1.000
_cell.length_b   1.000
_cell.length_c   1.000
_cell.angle_alpha   90.00
_cell.angle_beta   90.00
_cell.angle_gamma   90.00
#
_symmetry.space_group_name_H-M   'P 1'
#
loop_
_entity.id
_entity.type
_entity.pdbx_description
1 polymer ?
#
loop_
_entity_poly.entity_id
_entity_poly.type
_entity_poly.pdbx_seq_one_letter_code
_entity_poly.pdbx_strand_id
1 'polypeptide(L)'
;METELEKETPNVVTELTFRQLVASGYLAEVVCQAEAYRKASVWYGEWIVRVVNTDRTFEKLLVTTPRRVGEIDEIKVRVFKTINGLTSFMHEVGFAHVDTPLFSGNRTLHSMPKNSSKESGAGGSGLLTGGADT
;
A
#
# COMPACT_ATOMS: atom_id res chain seq x y z
N MET A 1 -27.77 -14.45 9.56
CA MET A 1 -27.30 -14.58 8.19
C MET A 1 -26.41 -13.43 7.79
N GLU A 2 -25.32 -13.71 7.14
CA GLU A 2 -24.39 -12.68 6.75
C GLU A 2 -24.88 -11.95 5.51
N THR A 3 -24.69 -10.65 5.51
CA THR A 3 -24.92 -9.88 4.31
C THR A 3 -23.73 -10.06 3.38
N GLU A 4 -23.89 -9.60 2.15
CA GLU A 4 -22.77 -9.63 1.22
C GLU A 4 -21.60 -8.83 1.76
N LEU A 5 -21.91 -7.69 2.37
CA LEU A 5 -20.86 -6.85 2.92
C LEU A 5 -20.10 -7.57 4.02
N GLU A 6 -20.82 -8.23 4.92
CA GLU A 6 -20.16 -8.96 6.00
C GLU A 6 -19.30 -10.08 5.46
N LYS A 7 -19.77 -10.72 4.39
CA LYS A 7 -19.03 -11.78 3.80
C LYS A 7 -17.70 -11.30 3.24
N GLU A 8 -17.68 -10.08 2.70
CA GLU A 8 -16.48 -9.56 2.06
C GLU A 8 -15.61 -8.77 3.00
N THR A 9 -16.15 -8.34 4.13
CA THR A 9 -15.39 -7.53 5.06
C THR A 9 -14.05 -8.15 5.45
N PRO A 10 -13.97 -9.47 5.67
CA PRO A 10 -12.67 -10.04 6.03
C PRO A 10 -11.62 -9.94 4.93
N ASN A 11 -12.03 -9.61 3.72
CA ASN A 11 -11.10 -9.57 2.59
C ASN A 11 -10.68 -8.16 2.21
N VAL A 12 -11.08 -7.17 2.99
CA VAL A 12 -10.75 -5.78 2.67
C VAL A 12 -10.24 -5.08 3.93
N VAL A 13 -9.47 -4.02 3.71
CA VAL A 13 -8.98 -3.18 4.80
C VAL A 13 -9.09 -1.73 4.39
N THR A 14 -9.34 -0.88 5.39
CA THR A 14 -9.25 0.56 5.19
C THR A 14 -7.81 0.99 5.29
N GLU A 15 -7.56 2.26 4.96
CA GLU A 15 -6.20 2.76 5.04
C GLU A 15 -5.64 2.67 6.45
N LEU A 16 -6.47 2.96 7.45
CA LEU A 16 -5.99 2.91 8.83
C LEU A 16 -5.52 1.51 9.19
N THR A 17 -6.33 0.51 8.89
CA THR A 17 -5.96 -0.86 9.20
C THR A 17 -4.78 -1.32 8.37
N PHE A 18 -4.73 -0.89 7.10
CA PHE A 18 -3.59 -1.19 6.25
C PHE A 18 -2.29 -0.68 6.87
N ARG A 19 -2.30 0.59 7.34
CA ARG A 19 -1.10 1.14 7.95
C ARG A 19 -0.68 0.37 9.19
N GLN A 20 -1.66 -0.05 9.98
CA GLN A 20 -1.35 -0.81 11.19
C GLN A 20 -0.74 -2.16 10.85
N LEU A 21 -1.24 -2.82 9.83
CA LEU A 21 -0.76 -4.14 9.47
C LEU A 21 0.65 -4.08 8.91
N VAL A 22 0.93 -3.14 8.00
CA VAL A 22 2.28 -3.07 7.45
C VAL A 22 3.27 -2.64 8.52
N ALA A 23 2.85 -1.82 9.47
CA ALA A 23 3.74 -1.43 10.57
C ALA A 23 4.07 -2.62 11.45
N SER A 24 3.21 -3.63 11.50
CA SER A 24 3.47 -4.80 12.32
C SER A 24 4.13 -5.93 11.53
N GLY A 25 4.52 -5.69 10.28
CA GLY A 25 5.32 -6.66 9.55
C GLY A 25 4.66 -7.27 8.33
N TYR A 26 3.40 -6.92 8.07
CA TYR A 26 2.76 -7.40 6.86
C TYR A 26 3.34 -6.68 5.65
N LEU A 27 3.14 -7.26 4.48
CA LEU A 27 3.69 -6.73 3.23
C LEU A 27 2.58 -6.04 2.45
N ALA A 28 2.98 -5.03 1.68
CA ALA A 28 2.07 -4.39 0.75
C ALA A 28 2.36 -4.93 -0.64
N GLU A 29 1.34 -5.47 -1.28
CA GLU A 29 1.46 -5.96 -2.64
C GLU A 29 0.80 -4.98 -3.57
N VAL A 30 1.57 -4.44 -4.50
CA VAL A 30 1.05 -3.54 -5.52
C VAL A 30 0.78 -4.38 -6.76
N VAL A 31 -0.45 -4.31 -7.26
CA VAL A 31 -0.88 -5.09 -8.41
C VAL A 31 -1.24 -4.14 -9.53
N CYS A 32 -0.68 -4.35 -10.70
CA CYS A 32 -1.00 -3.56 -11.88
C CYS A 32 -2.20 -4.18 -12.57
N GLN A 33 -3.29 -3.45 -12.66
CA GLN A 33 -4.50 -3.94 -13.30
C GLN A 33 -4.62 -3.50 -14.74
N ALA A 34 -4.09 -2.32 -15.05
CA ALA A 34 -4.10 -1.83 -16.43
C ALA A 34 -2.71 -1.33 -16.74
N GLU A 35 -2.21 -1.72 -17.89
CA GLU A 35 -0.85 -1.43 -18.28
C GLU A 35 -0.54 0.05 -18.20
N ALA A 36 0.67 0.37 -17.73
CA ALA A 36 1.08 1.75 -17.60
C ALA A 36 1.33 2.35 -18.97
N TYR A 37 0.98 3.61 -19.13
CA TYR A 37 1.27 4.35 -20.35
C TYR A 37 1.56 5.78 -19.99
N ARG A 38 2.34 6.45 -20.85
CA ARG A 38 2.73 7.82 -20.59
C ARG A 38 1.96 8.75 -21.51
N LYS A 39 1.49 9.85 -20.93
CA LYS A 39 0.83 10.89 -21.68
C LYS A 39 1.26 12.21 -21.11
N ALA A 40 1.90 13.03 -21.94
CA ALA A 40 2.34 14.36 -21.53
C ALA A 40 3.21 14.32 -20.27
N SER A 41 4.14 13.40 -20.22
CA SER A 41 5.09 13.26 -19.12
C SER A 41 4.52 12.66 -17.86
N VAL A 42 3.27 12.25 -17.87
CA VAL A 42 2.65 11.60 -16.72
C VAL A 42 2.40 10.16 -17.05
N TRP A 43 2.72 9.28 -16.09
CA TRP A 43 2.50 7.86 -16.24
C TRP A 43 1.16 7.47 -15.61
N TYR A 44 0.26 6.99 -16.43
CA TYR A 44 -1.07 6.55 -16.05
C TYR A 44 -1.14 5.03 -16.09
N GLY A 45 -2.14 4.50 -15.42
CA GLY A 45 -2.41 3.08 -15.39
C GLY A 45 -3.46 2.83 -14.35
N GLU A 46 -3.52 1.60 -13.85
CA GLU A 46 -4.40 1.29 -12.73
C GLU A 46 -3.68 0.33 -11.82
N TRP A 47 -3.55 0.73 -10.56
CA TRP A 47 -2.88 -0.07 -9.55
C TRP A 47 -3.77 -0.21 -8.34
N ILE A 48 -3.80 -1.40 -7.76
CA ILE A 48 -4.45 -1.63 -6.48
C ILE A 48 -3.40 -2.14 -5.51
N VAL A 49 -3.73 -2.08 -4.22
CA VAL A 49 -2.78 -2.46 -3.19
C VAL A 49 -3.46 -3.46 -2.27
N ARG A 50 -2.75 -4.52 -1.95
CA ARG A 50 -3.22 -5.53 -1.02
C ARG A 50 -2.24 -5.65 0.13
N VAL A 51 -2.72 -6.10 1.27
CA VAL A 51 -1.83 -6.42 2.37
C VAL A 51 -1.81 -7.93 2.52
N VAL A 52 -0.60 -8.48 2.59
CA VAL A 52 -0.43 -9.93 2.62
C VAL A 52 0.62 -10.26 3.66
N ASN A 53 0.60 -11.50 4.13
CA ASN A 53 1.69 -11.98 4.97
C ASN A 53 2.62 -12.84 4.11
N THR A 54 3.73 -13.29 4.71
CA THR A 54 4.77 -13.94 3.92
C THR A 54 4.33 -15.28 3.38
N ASP A 55 3.45 -16.00 4.07
CA ASP A 55 3.03 -17.31 3.58
C ASP A 55 1.70 -17.23 2.83
N ARG A 56 1.20 -16.02 2.60
CA ARG A 56 0.02 -15.77 1.78
C ARG A 56 -1.25 -16.40 2.35
N THR A 57 -1.29 -16.64 3.63
CA THR A 57 -2.52 -17.07 4.27
C THR A 57 -3.43 -15.89 4.63
N PHE A 58 -2.92 -14.68 4.49
CA PHE A 58 -3.66 -13.46 4.78
C PHE A 58 -3.51 -12.55 3.57
N GLU A 59 -4.63 -12.19 2.95
CA GLU A 59 -4.62 -11.29 1.79
C GLU A 59 -5.87 -10.43 1.87
N LYS A 60 -5.67 -9.13 1.99
CA LYS A 60 -6.80 -8.20 2.06
C LYS A 60 -6.55 -7.02 1.16
N LEU A 61 -7.61 -6.55 0.56
CA LEU A 61 -7.56 -5.52 -0.46
C LEU A 61 -7.83 -4.16 0.16
N LEU A 62 -7.02 -3.17 -0.22
CA LEU A 62 -7.20 -1.80 0.28
C LEU A 62 -8.40 -1.17 -0.39
N VAL A 63 -9.30 -0.63 0.42
CA VAL A 63 -10.51 0.01 -0.07
C VAL A 63 -10.59 1.42 0.46
N THR A 64 -11.45 2.21 -0.18
CA THR A 64 -11.68 3.57 0.27
C THR A 64 -12.60 3.56 1.46
N THR A 65 -12.49 4.60 2.28
CA THR A 65 -13.34 4.76 3.44
C THR A 65 -14.44 5.75 3.08
N PRO A 66 -15.70 5.45 3.43
CA PRO A 66 -16.77 6.39 3.17
C PRO A 66 -16.53 7.70 3.90
N ARG A 67 -16.91 8.79 3.29
CA ARG A 67 -16.68 10.09 3.88
C ARG A 67 -17.84 10.60 4.68
N ARG A 68 -19.04 10.14 4.39
CA ARG A 68 -20.22 10.70 5.01
C ARG A 68 -20.74 9.78 6.07
N VAL A 69 -21.01 10.37 7.21
CA VAL A 69 -21.62 9.64 8.30
C VAL A 69 -23.05 9.35 7.92
N GLY A 70 -23.46 8.13 8.15
CA GLY A 70 -24.84 7.77 7.93
C GLY A 70 -25.15 7.23 6.57
N GLU A 71 -24.22 7.30 5.65
CA GLU A 71 -24.44 6.68 4.36
C GLU A 71 -24.03 5.23 4.42
N ILE A 72 -24.83 4.39 3.84
CA ILE A 72 -24.45 3.01 3.68
C ILE A 72 -23.65 2.95 2.42
N ASP A 73 -22.39 3.22 2.56
CA ASP A 73 -21.63 3.41 1.40
C ASP A 73 -21.16 2.16 0.80
N GLU A 74 -20.99 2.23 -0.46
CA GLU A 74 -20.31 1.20 -1.17
C GLU A 74 -18.87 1.19 -0.73
N ILE A 75 -18.37 0.01 -0.50
CA ILE A 75 -16.96 -0.18 -0.28
C ILE A 75 -16.33 -0.32 -1.64
N LYS A 76 -15.45 0.62 -1.97
CA LYS A 76 -14.83 0.63 -3.28
C LYS A 76 -13.36 0.35 -3.17
N VAL A 77 -12.84 -0.43 -4.10
CA VAL A 77 -11.42 -0.67 -4.18
C VAL A 77 -10.71 0.65 -4.40
N ARG A 78 -9.61 0.85 -3.67
CA ARG A 78 -8.78 2.02 -3.88
C ARG A 78 -7.94 1.79 -5.12
N VAL A 79 -8.18 2.56 -6.16
CA VAL A 79 -7.46 2.43 -7.41
C VAL A 79 -6.61 3.67 -7.61
N PHE A 80 -5.32 3.47 -7.85
CA PHE A 80 -4.41 4.56 -8.16
C PHE A 80 -4.26 4.64 -9.67
N LYS A 81 -4.52 5.81 -10.21
CA LYS A 81 -4.55 5.99 -11.66
C LYS A 81 -3.24 6.52 -12.22
N THR A 82 -2.33 6.96 -11.36
CA THR A 82 -1.03 7.44 -11.80
C THR A 82 0.05 6.86 -10.90
N ILE A 83 1.27 6.78 -11.46
CA ILE A 83 2.40 6.34 -10.66
C ILE A 83 2.67 7.34 -9.55
N ASN A 84 2.47 8.63 -9.84
CA ASN A 84 2.67 9.64 -8.82
C ASN A 84 1.74 9.44 -7.63
N GLY A 85 0.47 9.16 -7.90
CA GLY A 85 -0.48 8.93 -6.82
C GLY A 85 -0.12 7.72 -5.99
N LEU A 86 0.25 6.63 -6.65
CA LEU A 86 0.66 5.43 -5.94
C LEU A 86 1.90 5.68 -5.10
N THR A 87 2.90 6.34 -5.68
CA THR A 87 4.15 6.62 -4.98
C THR A 87 3.91 7.50 -3.78
N SER A 88 3.07 8.52 -3.94
CA SER A 88 2.76 9.42 -2.83
C SER A 88 2.08 8.67 -1.69
N PHE A 89 1.16 7.80 -2.02
CA PHE A 89 0.48 7.02 -0.99
C PHE A 89 1.48 6.15 -0.23
N MET A 90 2.31 5.42 -0.96
CA MET A 90 3.28 4.52 -0.33
C MET A 90 4.27 5.31 0.53
N HIS A 91 4.69 6.47 0.03
CA HIS A 91 5.59 7.31 0.78
C HIS A 91 4.94 7.80 2.09
N GLU A 92 3.68 8.19 2.02
CA GLU A 92 3.00 8.68 3.20
C GLU A 92 2.78 7.60 4.24
N VAL A 93 2.60 6.36 3.78
CA VAL A 93 2.49 5.24 4.71
C VAL A 93 3.82 4.97 5.41
N GLY A 94 4.93 5.25 4.74
CA GLY A 94 6.23 5.10 5.35
C GLY A 94 7.17 4.17 4.62
N PHE A 95 6.81 3.72 3.42
CA PHE A 95 7.70 2.84 2.67
C PHE A 95 8.89 3.61 2.14
N ALA A 96 10.06 2.97 2.18
CA ALA A 96 11.28 3.58 1.70
C ALA A 96 11.47 3.41 0.20
N HIS A 97 10.79 2.45 -0.39
CA HIS A 97 10.91 2.14 -1.81
C HIS A 97 9.56 1.83 -2.38
N VAL A 98 9.37 2.12 -3.65
CA VAL A 98 8.17 1.71 -4.34
C VAL A 98 8.60 1.07 -5.66
N ASP A 99 8.28 -0.20 -5.80
CA ASP A 99 8.56 -0.96 -7.01
C ASP A 99 7.24 -1.08 -7.75
N THR A 100 7.10 -0.33 -8.82
CA THR A 100 5.83 -0.20 -9.51
C THR A 100 5.79 -1.12 -10.71
N PRO A 101 4.88 -2.10 -10.72
CA PRO A 101 4.75 -2.96 -11.90
C PRO A 101 4.06 -2.19 -13.00
N LEU A 102 4.53 -2.36 -14.23
CA LEU A 102 4.06 -1.55 -15.34
C LEU A 102 3.16 -2.31 -16.31
N PHE A 103 3.12 -3.62 -16.21
CA PHE A 103 2.32 -4.43 -17.14
C PHE A 103 1.19 -5.10 -16.38
N SER A 104 0.06 -5.19 -17.05
CA SER A 104 -1.13 -5.77 -16.45
C SER A 104 -0.85 -7.17 -15.92
N GLY A 105 -1.30 -7.41 -14.70
CA GLY A 105 -1.14 -8.71 -14.05
C GLY A 105 0.11 -8.85 -13.22
N ASN A 106 1.08 -7.97 -13.38
CA ASN A 106 2.29 -8.05 -12.59
C ASN A 106 2.07 -7.44 -11.21
N ARG A 107 2.86 -7.91 -10.25
CA ARG A 107 2.71 -7.46 -8.88
C ARG A 107 4.06 -7.44 -8.20
N THR A 108 4.18 -6.58 -7.19
CA THR A 108 5.42 -6.40 -6.45
C THR A 108 5.12 -6.34 -4.98
N LEU A 109 6.05 -6.84 -4.17
CA LEU A 109 5.89 -6.86 -2.71
C LEU A 109 6.78 -5.82 -2.07
N HIS A 110 6.26 -5.22 -1.00
CA HIS A 110 6.98 -4.18 -0.28
C HIS A 110 6.88 -4.44 1.21
N SER A 111 7.99 -4.22 1.92
CA SER A 111 7.97 -4.28 3.37
C SER A 111 8.38 -2.92 3.93
N MET A 112 7.87 -2.63 5.13
CA MET A 112 8.25 -1.38 5.78
C MET A 112 9.70 -1.44 6.20
N PRO A 113 10.41 -0.31 6.15
CA PRO A 113 11.78 -0.29 6.62
C PRO A 113 11.80 -0.59 8.12
N LYS A 114 12.84 -1.30 8.55
CA LYS A 114 12.97 -1.60 9.97
C LYS A 114 13.37 -0.34 10.70
N ASN A 115 12.77 -0.18 11.86
CA ASN A 115 13.23 0.88 12.72
C ASN A 115 14.48 0.42 13.34
N SER A 116 15.36 0.93 13.14
CA SER A 116 16.50 0.40 13.74
C SER A 116 17.05 1.25 14.80
N SER A 117 15.84 0.79 14.52
CA SER A 117 16.04 1.05 14.89
C SER A 117 16.18 1.79 15.47
N LYS A 118 15.90 1.80 15.90
CA LYS A 118 15.79 2.33 16.26
C LYS A 118 16.25 2.71 16.69
N GLU A 119 16.60 2.32 16.49
CA GLU A 119 16.83 2.72 16.47
C GLU A 119 17.38 3.18 16.50
N SER A 120 17.69 3.01 16.82
CA SER A 120 18.07 3.50 16.55
C SER A 120 18.70 4.05 16.53
N GLY A 121 18.94 4.11 16.87
CA GLY A 121 19.23 4.70 16.45
C GLY A 121 19.95 5.15 16.41
N ALA A 122 20.33 4.95 16.73
CA ALA A 122 20.71 5.46 16.24
C ALA A 122 21.36 5.80 15.99
N GLY A 123 21.70 5.72 16.32
CA GLY A 123 21.95 6.03 15.63
C GLY A 123 22.50 6.32 15.27
N GLY A 124 22.92 6.21 15.45
CA GLY A 124 23.08 6.45 14.60
C GLY A 124 23.51 6.75 14.14
N SER A 125 23.75 6.60 14.17
CA SER A 125 23.85 6.89 13.29
C SER A 125 24.12 7.22 12.68
N GLY A 126 24.33 7.30 13.01
CA GLY A 126 24.29 7.49 11.94
C GLY A 126 24.63 7.83 11.47
N LEU A 127 24.78 7.60 11.58
CA LEU A 127 24.79 7.84 10.70
C LEU A 127 25.09 8.16 10.09
N LEU A 128 25.14 8.01 10.26
CA LEU A 128 25.12 8.18 9.33
C LEU A 128 25.30 8.53 8.72
N THR A 129 25.34 8.43 8.92
CA THR A 129 25.21 8.65 7.99
C THR A 129 25.27 8.92 7.37
N GLY A 130 25.13 9.05 7.60
CA GLY A 130 24.92 9.13 6.64
C GLY A 130 24.79 9.34 6.16
N GLY A 131 24.60 9.24 5.98
CA GLY A 131 24.24 9.23 5.17
C GLY A 131 23.86 9.37 4.82
N ALA A 132 23.60 9.09 4.65
CA ALA A 132 23.18 9.09 4.10
C ALA A 132 22.55 9.49 3.89
N ASP A 133 22.23 9.53 4.15
CA ASP A 133 21.66 9.81 3.82
C ASP A 133 21.34 10.27 3.10
N THR A 134 21.07 10.14 3.00
CA THR A 134 20.76 10.41 2.16
C THR A 134 20.92 10.38 1.55
#